data_52dacd45c05dced45f5161dc376c6b18
#
_entry.id   52dacd45c05dced45f5161dc376c6b18
#
_cell.length_a   1.000
_cell.length_b   1.000
_cell.length_c   1.000
_cell.angle_alpha   90.00
_cell.angle_beta   90.00
_cell.angle_gamma   90.00
#
_symmetry.space_group_name_H-M   'P 1'
#
loop_
_entity.id
_entity.type
_entity.pdbx_description
1 polymer ?
#
loop_
_entity_poly.entity_id
_entity_poly.type
_entity_poly.pdbx_seq_one_letter_code
_entity_poly.pdbx_strand_id
1 'polypeptide(L)'
;MIRLETHCHTKYSKDSMLPFSLLYLKCRVCHINWIAVTEHNNIQGAIEFKKYCEKKKSKLHVIIGEEIMTFDGEVIGLFLKEEIPAGLSCDETITRIQKQGGIVYVPHPYDEKRSKTVLKEECIKKNAFRIDCIECYNGRNISDTYEIKQTEIADKYNLNSVVGSDAHTVWEIGRNYMMVNCIPDSPETFKQAIKCATFHKKKCLKFSHKITKLVKLLRMLKKGNFNEIYRVIKKRFGRTV
;
A
#
# COMPACT_ATOMS: atom_id res chain seq x y z
N MET A 1 -8.76 3.85 21.63
CA MET A 1 -8.13 3.01 20.58
C MET A 1 -7.87 3.87 19.35
N ILE A 2 -6.71 3.72 18.74
CA ILE A 2 -6.23 4.49 17.58
C ILE A 2 -6.53 3.68 16.30
N ARG A 3 -7.12 4.32 15.29
CA ARG A 3 -7.32 3.70 13.96
C ARG A 3 -6.13 4.03 13.07
N LEU A 4 -5.44 2.98 12.61
CA LEU A 4 -4.26 3.03 11.76
C LEU A 4 -4.56 2.40 10.41
N GLU A 5 -4.42 3.17 9.33
CA GLU A 5 -4.43 2.72 7.93
C GLU A 5 -2.98 2.63 7.44
N THR A 6 -2.59 1.52 6.83
CA THR A 6 -1.18 1.24 6.52
C THR A 6 -0.82 1.24 5.05
N HIS A 7 -1.81 1.32 4.14
CA HIS A 7 -1.57 1.23 2.70
C HIS A 7 -2.58 2.07 1.91
N CYS A 8 -2.16 3.22 1.42
CA CYS A 8 -3.03 4.17 0.73
C CYS A 8 -2.27 4.96 -0.34
N HIS A 9 -2.96 5.28 -1.45
CA HIS A 9 -2.44 6.04 -2.59
C HIS A 9 -3.21 7.33 -2.81
N THR A 10 -2.52 8.38 -3.23
CA THR A 10 -3.11 9.68 -3.58
C THR A 10 -2.95 9.97 -5.07
N LYS A 11 -3.30 11.19 -5.47
CA LYS A 11 -3.09 11.69 -6.84
C LYS A 11 -1.64 11.61 -7.34
N TYR A 12 -0.67 11.32 -6.48
CA TYR A 12 0.75 11.15 -6.84
C TYR A 12 1.04 9.78 -7.42
N SER A 13 0.25 8.76 -7.11
CA SER A 13 0.33 7.45 -7.78
C SER A 13 -0.29 7.47 -9.17
N LYS A 14 0.30 6.73 -10.09
CA LYS A 14 -0.09 6.70 -11.53
C LYS A 14 -1.52 6.25 -11.81
N ASP A 15 -2.16 5.60 -10.87
CA ASP A 15 -3.48 4.96 -10.99
C ASP A 15 -4.49 5.43 -9.92
N SER A 16 -4.14 6.46 -9.14
CA SER A 16 -5.05 7.14 -8.21
C SER A 16 -5.23 8.60 -8.60
N MET A 17 -6.45 9.12 -8.46
CA MET A 17 -6.78 10.55 -8.57
C MET A 17 -7.30 11.12 -7.25
N LEU A 18 -7.07 10.43 -6.13
CA LEU A 18 -7.57 10.82 -4.83
C LEU A 18 -6.90 12.13 -4.35
N PRO A 19 -7.62 13.26 -4.35
CA PRO A 19 -7.04 14.53 -3.92
C PRO A 19 -6.94 14.59 -2.39
N PHE A 20 -5.99 15.35 -1.89
CA PHE A 20 -5.73 15.49 -0.45
C PHE A 20 -6.94 15.97 0.34
N SER A 21 -7.76 16.87 -0.22
CA SER A 21 -8.97 17.35 0.44
C SER A 21 -9.99 16.24 0.71
N LEU A 22 -10.21 15.34 -0.25
CA LEU A 22 -11.12 14.21 -0.08
C LEU A 22 -10.54 13.13 0.82
N LEU A 23 -9.23 12.82 0.70
CA LEU A 23 -8.54 11.91 1.59
C LEU A 23 -8.65 12.38 3.05
N TYR A 24 -8.29 13.64 3.29
CA TYR A 24 -8.37 14.28 4.60
C TYR A 24 -9.78 14.23 5.20
N LEU A 25 -10.79 14.68 4.43
CA LEU A 25 -12.18 14.65 4.86
C LEU A 25 -12.63 13.23 5.21
N LYS A 26 -12.31 12.26 4.38
CA LYS A 26 -12.70 10.87 4.56
C LYS A 26 -12.02 10.24 5.79
N CYS A 27 -10.74 10.52 6.02
CA CYS A 27 -10.05 10.10 7.22
C CYS A 27 -10.74 10.64 8.49
N ARG A 28 -11.14 11.92 8.48
CA ARG A 28 -11.88 12.51 9.61
C ARG A 28 -13.23 11.84 9.84
N VAL A 29 -14.02 11.65 8.79
CA VAL A 29 -15.35 10.99 8.86
C VAL A 29 -15.22 9.55 9.35
N CYS A 30 -14.16 8.84 8.93
CA CYS A 30 -13.91 7.46 9.35
C CYS A 30 -13.11 7.35 10.66
N HIS A 31 -12.78 8.49 11.32
CA HIS A 31 -11.98 8.54 12.54
C HIS A 31 -10.62 7.84 12.41
N ILE A 32 -9.99 7.90 11.24
CA ILE A 32 -8.61 7.44 11.06
C ILE A 32 -7.68 8.45 11.75
N ASN A 33 -6.85 7.96 12.66
CA ASN A 33 -5.94 8.78 13.44
C ASN A 33 -4.55 8.81 12.81
N TRP A 34 -4.11 7.68 12.24
CA TRP A 34 -2.83 7.49 11.58
C TRP A 34 -3.04 6.86 10.21
N ILE A 35 -2.33 7.38 9.21
CA ILE A 35 -2.39 6.86 7.84
C ILE A 35 -0.99 6.81 7.23
N ALA A 36 -0.60 5.66 6.70
CA ALA A 36 0.56 5.55 5.83
C ALA A 36 0.14 5.85 4.38
N VAL A 37 0.79 6.83 3.77
CA VAL A 37 0.66 7.11 2.34
C VAL A 37 1.85 6.47 1.64
N THR A 38 1.57 5.55 0.73
CA THR A 38 2.53 4.61 0.14
C THR A 38 2.44 4.69 -1.38
N GLU A 39 2.81 5.83 -1.94
CA GLU A 39 2.73 6.03 -3.39
C GLU A 39 3.64 5.06 -4.15
N HIS A 40 3.25 4.70 -5.36
CA HIS A 40 4.10 3.87 -6.22
C HIS A 40 5.40 4.58 -6.60
N ASN A 41 6.52 4.06 -6.12
CA ASN A 41 7.88 4.48 -6.45
C ASN A 41 8.14 5.99 -6.24
N ASN A 42 7.58 6.56 -5.20
CA ASN A 42 7.89 7.91 -4.72
C ASN A 42 7.31 8.16 -3.33
N ILE A 43 7.91 9.07 -2.57
CA ILE A 43 7.43 9.51 -1.24
C ILE A 43 6.78 10.89 -1.28
N GLN A 44 6.79 11.57 -2.43
CA GLN A 44 6.38 12.98 -2.50
C GLN A 44 4.91 13.19 -2.12
N GLY A 45 4.04 12.25 -2.50
CA GLY A 45 2.62 12.30 -2.12
C GLY A 45 2.41 12.27 -0.61
N ALA A 46 3.17 11.43 0.09
CA ALA A 46 3.15 11.32 1.55
C ALA A 46 3.64 12.61 2.23
N ILE A 47 4.76 13.16 1.75
CA ILE A 47 5.35 14.42 2.25
C ILE A 47 4.37 15.57 2.09
N GLU A 48 3.80 15.73 0.89
CA GLU A 48 2.86 16.81 0.61
C GLU A 48 1.53 16.66 1.37
N PHE A 49 1.05 15.43 1.54
CA PHE A 49 -0.14 15.20 2.36
C PHE A 49 0.10 15.48 3.85
N LYS A 50 1.28 15.15 4.37
CA LYS A 50 1.68 15.50 5.73
C LYS A 50 1.66 17.01 5.93
N LYS A 51 2.31 17.78 5.03
CA LYS A 51 2.28 19.25 5.04
C LYS A 51 0.85 19.81 4.94
N TYR A 52 0.00 19.18 4.13
CA TYR A 52 -1.41 19.55 4.01
C TYR A 52 -2.15 19.40 5.34
N CYS A 53 -1.95 18.29 6.05
CA CYS A 53 -2.53 18.03 7.37
C CYS A 53 -2.02 19.04 8.43
N GLU A 54 -0.73 19.33 8.42
CA GLU A 54 -0.09 20.31 9.33
C GLU A 54 -0.66 21.72 9.14
N LYS A 55 -0.82 22.18 7.89
CA LYS A 55 -1.48 23.47 7.58
C LYS A 55 -2.93 23.55 8.07
N LYS A 56 -3.62 22.40 8.15
CA LYS A 56 -4.98 22.30 8.70
C LYS A 56 -5.00 22.19 10.22
N LYS A 57 -3.84 22.18 10.90
CA LYS A 57 -3.71 21.92 12.34
C LYS A 57 -4.45 20.64 12.73
N SER A 58 -4.31 19.61 11.90
CA SER A 58 -5.06 18.35 12.02
C SER A 58 -4.50 17.45 13.10
N LYS A 59 -5.40 16.62 13.69
CA LYS A 59 -5.02 15.49 14.54
C LYS A 59 -4.77 14.19 13.74
N LEU A 60 -4.85 14.25 12.41
CA LEU A 60 -4.50 13.13 11.53
C LEU A 60 -2.98 13.14 11.32
N HIS A 61 -2.34 12.06 11.71
CA HIS A 61 -0.90 11.84 11.54
C HIS A 61 -0.61 11.03 10.28
N VAL A 62 0.44 11.42 9.57
CA VAL A 62 0.83 10.80 8.30
C VAL A 62 2.19 10.12 8.46
N ILE A 63 2.23 8.82 8.20
CA ILE A 63 3.45 8.04 8.05
C ILE A 63 3.90 8.16 6.59
N ILE A 64 5.15 8.58 6.38
CA ILE A 64 5.73 8.64 5.04
C ILE A 64 6.13 7.23 4.65
N GLY A 65 5.54 6.75 3.56
CA GLY A 65 5.82 5.44 3.00
C GLY A 65 5.95 5.48 1.49
N GLU A 66 6.40 4.37 0.94
CA GLU A 66 6.57 4.15 -0.48
C GLU A 66 6.29 2.69 -0.81
N GLU A 67 5.47 2.43 -1.83
CA GLU A 67 5.31 1.11 -2.42
C GLU A 67 6.28 0.98 -3.61
N ILE A 68 7.39 0.26 -3.37
CA ILE A 68 8.54 0.20 -4.25
C ILE A 68 8.44 -1.04 -5.13
N MET A 69 8.42 -0.83 -6.45
CA MET A 69 8.49 -1.93 -7.42
C MET A 69 9.94 -2.43 -7.53
N THR A 70 10.18 -3.65 -7.08
CA THR A 70 11.45 -4.36 -7.24
C THR A 70 11.41 -5.29 -8.47
N PHE A 71 12.53 -5.93 -8.82
CA PHE A 71 12.54 -7.02 -9.82
C PHE A 71 11.75 -8.27 -9.36
N ASP A 72 11.49 -8.38 -8.06
CA ASP A 72 10.90 -9.56 -7.44
C ASP A 72 9.44 -9.37 -7.01
N GLY A 73 8.88 -8.17 -7.19
CA GLY A 73 7.56 -7.73 -6.77
C GLY A 73 7.62 -6.48 -5.90
N GLU A 74 6.51 -6.08 -5.32
CA GLU A 74 6.40 -4.84 -4.54
C GLU A 74 6.78 -5.06 -3.08
N VAL A 75 7.48 -4.06 -2.51
CA VAL A 75 7.83 -3.95 -1.08
C VAL A 75 7.46 -2.55 -0.63
N ILE A 76 6.80 -2.41 0.51
CA ILE A 76 6.53 -1.12 1.14
C ILE A 76 7.61 -0.81 2.16
N GLY A 77 8.16 0.40 2.09
CA GLY A 77 8.91 1.02 3.18
C GLY A 77 8.06 2.04 3.92
N LEU A 78 8.01 1.99 5.26
CA LEU A 78 7.35 3.03 6.06
C LEU A 78 8.38 3.80 6.90
N PHE A 79 8.02 5.03 7.30
CA PHE A 79 8.91 5.95 8.02
C PHE A 79 10.16 6.35 7.21
N LEU A 80 10.02 6.43 5.89
CA LEU A 80 11.11 6.81 5.02
C LEU A 80 11.44 8.30 5.12
N LYS A 81 12.73 8.61 4.92
CA LYS A 81 13.28 9.98 4.89
C LYS A 81 13.58 10.42 3.46
N GLU A 82 13.91 9.46 2.60
CA GLU A 82 14.23 9.65 1.18
C GLU A 82 13.65 8.53 0.32
N GLU A 83 13.42 8.84 -0.95
CA GLU A 83 12.88 7.92 -1.96
C GLU A 83 13.86 6.78 -2.23
N ILE A 84 13.32 5.57 -2.45
CA ILE A 84 14.10 4.40 -2.83
C ILE A 84 13.82 4.10 -4.32
N PRO A 85 14.87 4.07 -5.19
CA PRO A 85 14.66 3.82 -6.59
C PRO A 85 13.97 2.50 -6.90
N ALA A 86 13.01 2.52 -7.81
CA ALA A 86 12.40 1.31 -8.35
C ALA A 86 13.38 0.46 -9.17
N GLY A 87 13.08 -0.83 -9.35
CA GLY A 87 13.88 -1.72 -10.18
C GLY A 87 15.16 -2.20 -9.52
N LEU A 88 15.25 -2.16 -8.22
CA LEU A 88 16.29 -2.84 -7.44
C LEU A 88 15.87 -4.29 -7.16
N SER A 89 16.79 -5.13 -6.68
CA SER A 89 16.43 -6.42 -6.10
C SER A 89 15.65 -6.21 -4.78
N CYS A 90 14.87 -7.21 -4.38
CA CYS A 90 14.21 -7.19 -3.06
C CYS A 90 15.22 -6.98 -1.93
N ASP A 91 16.35 -7.69 -1.96
CA ASP A 91 17.41 -7.59 -0.94
C ASP A 91 17.98 -6.17 -0.80
N GLU A 92 18.27 -5.51 -1.94
CA GLU A 92 18.79 -4.14 -1.93
C GLU A 92 17.72 -3.15 -1.46
N THR A 93 16.48 -3.32 -1.88
CA THR A 93 15.34 -2.48 -1.43
C THR A 93 15.16 -2.58 0.07
N ILE A 94 15.12 -3.78 0.63
CA ILE A 94 15.03 -4.01 2.08
C ILE A 94 16.23 -3.36 2.80
N THR A 95 17.44 -3.50 2.26
CA THR A 95 18.63 -2.88 2.84
C THR A 95 18.51 -1.35 2.90
N ARG A 96 17.96 -0.72 1.86
CA ARG A 96 17.77 0.74 1.83
C ARG A 96 16.68 1.21 2.79
N ILE A 97 15.59 0.45 2.94
CA ILE A 97 14.58 0.74 3.95
C ILE A 97 15.21 0.69 5.35
N GLN A 98 15.94 -0.37 5.65
CA GLN A 98 16.58 -0.55 6.96
C GLN A 98 17.66 0.50 7.26
N LYS A 99 18.44 0.95 6.26
CA LYS A 99 19.42 2.03 6.43
C LYS A 99 18.78 3.35 6.84
N GLN A 100 17.54 3.59 6.47
CA GLN A 100 16.77 4.77 6.90
C GLN A 100 16.10 4.58 8.27
N GLY A 101 16.21 3.40 8.87
CA GLY A 101 15.49 3.01 10.08
C GLY A 101 14.01 2.73 9.82
N GLY A 102 13.62 2.49 8.56
CA GLY A 102 12.24 2.27 8.16
C GLY A 102 11.73 0.85 8.46
N ILE A 103 10.43 0.68 8.33
CA ILE A 103 9.71 -0.60 8.45
C ILE A 103 9.68 -1.29 7.08
N VAL A 104 10.06 -2.55 7.04
CA VAL A 104 9.93 -3.42 5.86
C VAL A 104 8.58 -4.12 5.91
N TYR A 105 7.74 -3.84 4.93
CA TYR A 105 6.37 -4.32 4.87
C TYR A 105 6.09 -4.97 3.50
N VAL A 106 5.54 -6.18 3.49
CA VAL A 106 5.17 -6.91 2.28
C VAL A 106 3.68 -6.71 1.99
N PRO A 107 3.31 -5.95 0.93
CA PRO A 107 1.91 -5.76 0.55
C PRO A 107 1.36 -6.99 -0.17
N HIS A 108 0.05 -7.23 -0.08
CA HIS A 108 -0.72 -8.22 -0.86
C HIS A 108 0.09 -9.45 -1.32
N PRO A 109 0.66 -10.27 -0.40
CA PRO A 109 1.63 -11.32 -0.71
C PRO A 109 1.06 -12.46 -1.58
N TYR A 110 -0.24 -12.48 -1.82
CA TYR A 110 -0.92 -13.40 -2.71
C TYR A 110 -2.05 -12.69 -3.46
N ASP A 111 -1.96 -12.65 -4.78
CA ASP A 111 -3.02 -12.21 -5.69
C ASP A 111 -2.74 -12.77 -7.10
N GLU A 112 -3.55 -13.73 -7.55
CA GLU A 112 -3.37 -14.40 -8.85
C GLU A 112 -3.40 -13.42 -10.04
N LYS A 113 -4.06 -12.27 -9.89
CA LYS A 113 -4.17 -11.25 -10.95
C LYS A 113 -3.03 -10.22 -10.93
N ARG A 114 -2.24 -10.21 -9.87
CA ARG A 114 -1.12 -9.29 -9.68
C ARG A 114 0.25 -9.97 -9.85
N SER A 115 0.37 -10.98 -10.70
CA SER A 115 1.59 -11.81 -10.86
C SER A 115 2.91 -11.05 -11.04
N LYS A 116 2.86 -9.76 -11.40
CA LYS A 116 4.04 -8.90 -11.56
C LYS A 116 4.37 -8.05 -10.35
N THR A 117 3.42 -7.87 -9.45
CA THR A 117 3.54 -6.96 -8.29
C THR A 117 3.55 -7.70 -6.97
N VAL A 118 3.01 -8.90 -6.91
CA VAL A 118 3.16 -9.80 -5.75
C VAL A 118 4.63 -10.16 -5.59
N LEU A 119 5.16 -9.94 -4.38
CA LEU A 119 6.54 -10.33 -4.06
C LEU A 119 6.68 -11.85 -4.12
N LYS A 120 7.71 -12.33 -4.83
CA LYS A 120 8.00 -13.77 -4.93
C LYS A 120 8.19 -14.38 -3.54
N GLU A 121 7.57 -15.53 -3.31
CA GLU A 121 7.64 -16.21 -2.01
C GLU A 121 9.07 -16.57 -1.60
N GLU A 122 9.93 -16.89 -2.57
CA GLU A 122 11.36 -17.13 -2.33
C GLU A 122 12.07 -15.93 -1.69
N CYS A 123 11.67 -14.70 -2.09
CA CYS A 123 12.20 -13.48 -1.51
C CYS A 123 11.69 -13.27 -0.08
N ILE A 124 10.42 -13.59 0.19
CA ILE A 124 9.85 -13.56 1.55
C ILE A 124 10.62 -14.58 2.41
N LYS A 125 10.78 -15.81 1.96
CA LYS A 125 11.50 -16.86 2.67
C LYS A 125 12.92 -16.45 3.01
N LYS A 126 13.67 -15.92 2.03
CA LYS A 126 15.06 -15.49 2.21
C LYS A 126 15.20 -14.34 3.20
N ASN A 127 14.23 -13.43 3.23
CA ASN A 127 14.28 -12.18 4.00
C ASN A 127 13.33 -12.15 5.20
N ALA A 128 12.72 -13.27 5.59
CA ALA A 128 11.72 -13.30 6.67
C ALA A 128 12.21 -12.63 7.96
N PHE A 129 13.47 -12.82 8.33
CA PHE A 129 14.09 -12.20 9.53
C PHE A 129 14.32 -10.68 9.41
N ARG A 130 14.16 -10.11 8.20
CA ARG A 130 14.33 -8.68 7.90
C ARG A 130 12.99 -8.00 7.62
N ILE A 131 11.92 -8.76 7.42
CA ILE A 131 10.57 -8.27 7.17
C ILE A 131 9.89 -8.01 8.51
N ASP A 132 9.39 -6.80 8.73
CA ASP A 132 8.73 -6.41 9.97
C ASP A 132 7.26 -6.80 10.01
N CYS A 133 6.57 -6.73 8.85
CA CYS A 133 5.16 -7.08 8.73
C CYS A 133 4.74 -7.45 7.30
N ILE A 134 3.59 -8.09 7.19
CA ILE A 134 3.02 -8.57 5.92
C ILE A 134 1.50 -8.40 5.92
N GLU A 135 0.90 -8.05 4.80
CA GLU A 135 -0.56 -8.00 4.68
C GLU A 135 -1.17 -9.39 4.76
N CYS A 136 -1.92 -9.65 5.82
CA CYS A 136 -2.81 -10.81 5.92
C CYS A 136 -4.17 -10.53 5.26
N TYR A 137 -4.48 -9.27 4.99
CA TYR A 137 -5.66 -8.84 4.26
C TYR A 137 -5.40 -7.54 3.49
N ASN A 138 -5.70 -7.56 2.20
CA ASN A 138 -5.71 -6.36 1.36
C ASN A 138 -7.16 -6.03 0.96
N GLY A 139 -7.57 -4.79 1.16
CA GLY A 139 -8.93 -4.33 0.88
C GLY A 139 -9.36 -4.52 -0.58
N ARG A 140 -8.41 -4.63 -1.49
CA ARG A 140 -8.66 -4.86 -2.93
C ARG A 140 -8.65 -6.33 -3.35
N ASN A 141 -8.59 -7.25 -2.39
CA ASN A 141 -8.77 -8.68 -2.65
C ASN A 141 -10.09 -8.93 -3.40
N ILE A 142 -10.02 -9.68 -4.50
CA ILE A 142 -11.20 -10.03 -5.32
C ILE A 142 -11.86 -11.35 -4.90
N SER A 143 -11.15 -12.18 -4.15
CA SER A 143 -11.61 -13.46 -3.61
C SER A 143 -11.30 -13.55 -2.11
N ASP A 144 -12.17 -14.22 -1.36
CA ASP A 144 -11.93 -14.50 0.07
C ASP A 144 -10.79 -15.51 0.26
N THR A 145 -10.52 -16.35 -0.75
CA THR A 145 -9.38 -17.28 -0.74
C THR A 145 -8.04 -16.57 -0.65
N TYR A 146 -7.95 -15.31 -1.08
CA TYR A 146 -6.70 -14.53 -1.00
C TYR A 146 -6.33 -14.20 0.44
N GLU A 147 -7.31 -13.85 1.28
CA GLU A 147 -7.07 -13.63 2.71
C GLU A 147 -6.49 -14.88 3.39
N ILE A 148 -7.07 -16.06 3.08
CA ILE A 148 -6.59 -17.34 3.62
C ILE A 148 -5.12 -17.54 3.23
N LYS A 149 -4.79 -17.40 1.94
CA LYS A 149 -3.42 -17.57 1.44
C LYS A 149 -2.44 -16.54 2.00
N GLN A 150 -2.86 -15.29 2.14
CA GLN A 150 -2.05 -14.22 2.73
C GLN A 150 -1.75 -14.51 4.21
N THR A 151 -2.74 -15.01 4.95
CA THR A 151 -2.57 -15.43 6.35
C THR A 151 -1.66 -16.66 6.46
N GLU A 152 -1.85 -17.68 5.61
CA GLU A 152 -0.98 -18.85 5.56
C GLU A 152 0.50 -18.48 5.34
N ILE A 153 0.78 -17.48 4.48
CA ILE A 153 2.15 -16.99 4.25
C ILE A 153 2.68 -16.28 5.48
N ALA A 154 1.88 -15.43 6.13
CA ALA A 154 2.27 -14.74 7.35
C ALA A 154 2.64 -15.74 8.46
N ASP A 155 1.80 -16.75 8.69
CA ASP A 155 2.00 -17.78 9.70
C ASP A 155 3.23 -18.65 9.38
N LYS A 156 3.38 -19.07 8.11
CA LYS A 156 4.50 -19.90 7.65
C LYS A 156 5.87 -19.28 7.93
N TYR A 157 5.97 -17.96 7.83
CA TYR A 157 7.22 -17.23 8.05
C TYR A 157 7.27 -16.47 9.39
N ASN A 158 6.28 -16.71 10.27
CA ASN A 158 6.15 -16.07 11.58
C ASN A 158 6.29 -14.53 11.52
N LEU A 159 5.57 -13.92 10.56
CA LEU A 159 5.57 -12.47 10.33
C LEU A 159 4.38 -11.79 11.01
N ASN A 160 4.58 -10.56 11.50
CA ASN A 160 3.48 -9.79 12.06
C ASN A 160 2.46 -9.44 10.96
N SER A 161 1.21 -9.81 11.20
CA SER A 161 0.10 -9.53 10.29
C SER A 161 -0.36 -8.08 10.38
N VAL A 162 -0.63 -7.47 9.22
CA VAL A 162 -1.25 -6.14 9.10
C VAL A 162 -2.37 -6.16 8.06
N VAL A 163 -3.19 -5.12 8.05
CA VAL A 163 -4.30 -4.94 7.10
C VAL A 163 -4.14 -3.62 6.38
N GLY A 164 -4.12 -3.64 5.05
CA GLY A 164 -4.08 -2.46 4.21
C GLY A 164 -5.35 -2.28 3.38
N SER A 165 -5.77 -1.05 3.11
CA SER A 165 -6.86 -0.80 2.18
C SER A 165 -6.42 -0.82 0.72
N ASP A 166 -5.17 -0.49 0.46
CA ASP A 166 -4.64 -0.27 -0.89
C ASP A 166 -5.53 0.74 -1.67
N ALA A 167 -5.97 1.77 -0.92
CA ALA A 167 -6.99 2.70 -1.40
C ALA A 167 -6.47 3.60 -2.50
N HIS A 168 -7.18 3.63 -3.63
CA HIS A 168 -6.93 4.52 -4.77
C HIS A 168 -8.10 5.47 -5.00
N THR A 169 -9.20 5.28 -4.27
CA THR A 169 -10.42 6.09 -4.35
C THR A 169 -10.92 6.44 -2.96
N VAL A 170 -11.69 7.51 -2.85
CA VAL A 170 -12.26 7.97 -1.58
C VAL A 170 -13.18 6.93 -0.92
N TRP A 171 -13.79 6.05 -1.70
CA TRP A 171 -14.72 5.03 -1.21
C TRP A 171 -14.01 3.85 -0.53
N GLU A 172 -12.69 3.70 -0.74
CA GLU A 172 -11.89 2.63 -0.14
C GLU A 172 -11.36 3.03 1.25
N ILE A 173 -11.18 4.33 1.50
CA ILE A 173 -10.67 4.85 2.77
C ILE A 173 -11.66 4.56 3.92
N GLY A 174 -11.11 4.05 5.03
CA GLY A 174 -11.86 3.73 6.25
C GLY A 174 -12.65 2.42 6.18
N ARG A 175 -12.42 1.61 5.12
CA ARG A 175 -12.98 0.26 5.01
C ARG A 175 -12.07 -0.79 5.62
N ASN A 176 -10.77 -0.54 5.62
CA ASN A 176 -9.77 -1.42 6.19
C ASN A 176 -8.84 -0.58 7.07
N TYR A 177 -8.65 -1.00 8.28
CA TYR A 177 -7.74 -0.35 9.23
C TYR A 177 -7.47 -1.28 10.41
N MET A 178 -6.40 -1.00 11.11
CA MET A 178 -6.10 -1.64 12.39
C MET A 178 -6.54 -0.74 13.55
N MET A 179 -6.99 -1.34 14.64
CA MET A 179 -7.17 -0.67 15.92
C MET A 179 -6.01 -1.05 16.84
N VAL A 180 -5.24 -0.04 17.26
CA VAL A 180 -4.03 -0.20 18.06
C VAL A 180 -4.17 0.54 19.39
N ASN A 181 -3.43 0.08 20.41
CA ASN A 181 -3.51 0.60 21.77
C ASN A 181 -2.39 1.59 22.11
N CYS A 182 -1.34 1.67 21.29
CA CYS A 182 -0.25 2.64 21.47
C CYS A 182 -0.10 3.51 20.21
N ILE A 183 0.54 4.66 20.38
CA ILE A 183 0.77 5.63 19.30
C ILE A 183 1.89 5.10 18.39
N PRO A 184 1.64 4.89 17.08
CA PRO A 184 2.64 4.38 16.15
C PRO A 184 3.45 5.53 15.50
N ASP A 185 4.14 6.35 16.30
CA ASP A 185 4.84 7.56 15.87
C ASP A 185 6.31 7.34 15.48
N SER A 186 6.82 6.15 15.73
CA SER A 186 8.15 5.70 15.32
C SER A 186 8.11 4.25 14.80
N PRO A 187 9.15 3.77 14.11
CA PRO A 187 9.26 2.37 13.71
C PRO A 187 9.11 1.40 14.88
N GLU A 188 9.71 1.71 16.03
CA GLU A 188 9.67 0.87 17.23
C GLU A 188 8.26 0.78 17.82
N THR A 189 7.59 1.93 17.98
CA THR A 189 6.22 1.98 18.51
C THR A 189 5.22 1.40 17.50
N PHE A 190 5.46 1.55 16.19
CA PHE A 190 4.68 0.87 15.16
C PHE A 190 4.76 -0.66 15.29
N LYS A 191 5.97 -1.23 15.44
CA LYS A 191 6.16 -2.68 15.66
C LYS A 191 5.44 -3.16 16.91
N GLN A 192 5.44 -2.39 17.98
CA GLN A 192 4.69 -2.71 19.19
C GLN A 192 3.18 -2.65 18.96
N ALA A 193 2.71 -1.60 18.27
CA ALA A 193 1.30 -1.38 17.99
C ALA A 193 0.67 -2.51 17.18
N ILE A 194 1.36 -3.04 16.16
CA ILE A 194 0.82 -4.07 15.26
C ILE A 194 0.71 -5.44 15.92
N LYS A 195 1.53 -5.76 16.94
CA LYS A 195 1.52 -7.07 17.62
C LYS A 195 0.18 -7.40 18.30
N CYS A 196 -0.51 -6.39 18.81
CA CYS A 196 -1.77 -6.54 19.54
C CYS A 196 -2.94 -5.84 18.81
N ALA A 197 -2.80 -5.58 17.51
CA ALA A 197 -3.82 -4.91 16.74
C ALA A 197 -5.04 -5.80 16.50
N THR A 198 -6.21 -5.18 16.51
CA THR A 198 -7.43 -5.81 15.97
C THR A 198 -7.74 -5.23 14.61
N PHE A 199 -8.32 -6.03 13.73
CA PHE A 199 -8.48 -5.69 12.31
C PHE A 199 -9.93 -5.38 11.96
N HIS A 200 -10.17 -4.26 11.30
CA HIS A 200 -11.41 -3.99 10.59
C HIS A 200 -11.20 -4.25 9.11
N LYS A 201 -11.96 -5.20 8.55
CA LYS A 201 -11.81 -5.69 7.19
C LYS A 201 -13.12 -5.54 6.41
N LYS A 202 -13.07 -4.93 5.23
CA LYS A 202 -14.23 -4.80 4.35
C LYS A 202 -13.75 -4.70 2.91
N LYS A 203 -14.16 -5.62 2.04
CA LYS A 203 -13.81 -5.61 0.61
C LYS A 203 -14.11 -4.26 -0.03
N CYS A 204 -13.27 -3.82 -0.96
CA CYS A 204 -13.54 -2.65 -1.77
C CYS A 204 -14.78 -2.86 -2.66
N LEU A 205 -15.34 -1.76 -3.11
CA LEU A 205 -16.47 -1.80 -4.04
C LEU A 205 -15.98 -2.24 -5.43
N LYS A 206 -16.72 -3.12 -6.09
CA LYS A 206 -16.33 -3.68 -7.41
C LYS A 206 -16.00 -2.61 -8.46
N PHE A 207 -16.63 -1.42 -8.36
CA PHE A 207 -16.37 -0.33 -9.29
C PHE A 207 -15.02 0.37 -9.04
N SER A 208 -14.43 0.31 -7.82
CA SER A 208 -13.14 0.92 -7.52
C SER A 208 -12.03 0.41 -8.44
N HIS A 209 -12.01 -0.88 -8.72
CA HIS A 209 -11.06 -1.46 -9.69
C HIS A 209 -11.24 -0.93 -11.12
N LYS A 210 -12.51 -0.66 -11.53
CA LYS A 210 -12.81 -0.09 -12.85
C LYS A 210 -12.32 1.35 -12.93
N ILE A 211 -12.54 2.15 -11.87
CA ILE A 211 -12.07 3.54 -11.78
C ILE A 211 -10.55 3.61 -11.87
N THR A 212 -9.82 2.81 -11.09
CA THR A 212 -8.36 2.77 -11.13
C THR A 212 -7.81 2.47 -12.54
N LYS A 213 -8.43 1.50 -13.25
CA LYS A 213 -8.06 1.19 -14.64
C LYS A 213 -8.34 2.36 -15.59
N LEU A 214 -9.47 3.04 -15.43
CA LEU A 214 -9.82 4.22 -16.23
C LEU A 214 -8.84 5.37 -15.97
N VAL A 215 -8.52 5.65 -14.71
CA VAL A 215 -7.55 6.68 -14.31
C VAL A 215 -6.20 6.42 -14.95
N LYS A 216 -5.72 5.17 -14.89
CA LYS A 216 -4.45 4.78 -15.51
C LYS A 216 -4.46 5.04 -17.03
N LEU A 217 -5.55 4.66 -17.70
CA LEU A 217 -5.72 4.90 -19.14
C LEU A 217 -5.72 6.40 -19.48
N LEU A 218 -6.48 7.22 -18.73
CA LEU A 218 -6.54 8.67 -18.94
C LEU A 218 -5.17 9.34 -18.74
N ARG A 219 -4.39 8.88 -17.78
CA ARG A 219 -3.03 9.40 -17.57
C ARG A 219 -2.05 8.99 -18.67
N MET A 220 -2.18 7.76 -19.20
CA MET A 220 -1.39 7.33 -20.37
C MET A 220 -1.72 8.18 -21.60
N LEU A 221 -3.00 8.48 -21.84
CA LEU A 221 -3.46 9.37 -22.91
C LEU A 221 -2.87 10.79 -22.75
N LYS A 222 -2.94 11.37 -21.54
CA LYS A 222 -2.35 12.68 -21.26
C LYS A 222 -0.83 12.76 -21.48
N LYS A 223 -0.12 11.64 -21.26
CA LYS A 223 1.34 11.55 -21.47
C LYS A 223 1.72 11.22 -22.92
N GLY A 224 0.77 11.04 -23.82
CA GLY A 224 1.03 10.65 -25.21
C GLY A 224 1.60 9.22 -25.39
N ASN A 225 1.45 8.36 -24.39
CA ASN A 225 1.98 6.98 -24.39
C ASN A 225 1.09 6.02 -25.17
N PHE A 226 0.85 6.32 -26.46
CA PHE A 226 -0.03 5.53 -27.33
C PHE A 226 0.44 4.08 -27.48
N ASN A 227 1.73 3.82 -27.46
CA ASN A 227 2.28 2.46 -27.56
C ASN A 227 1.90 1.59 -26.33
N GLU A 228 1.92 2.15 -25.13
CA GLU A 228 1.46 1.42 -23.93
C GLU A 228 -0.06 1.20 -23.96
N ILE A 229 -0.82 2.19 -24.42
CA ILE A 229 -2.27 2.07 -24.58
C ILE A 229 -2.60 0.94 -25.55
N TYR A 230 -1.93 0.90 -26.69
CA TYR A 230 -2.10 -0.18 -27.67
C TYR A 230 -1.79 -1.56 -27.08
N ARG A 231 -0.68 -1.69 -26.33
CA ARG A 231 -0.32 -2.95 -25.62
C ARG A 231 -1.39 -3.37 -24.62
N VAL A 232 -1.95 -2.43 -23.84
CA VAL A 232 -3.02 -2.71 -22.85
C VAL A 232 -4.30 -3.16 -23.55
N ILE A 233 -4.67 -2.51 -24.66
CA ILE A 233 -5.85 -2.86 -25.47
C ILE A 233 -5.65 -4.23 -26.13
N LYS A 234 -4.51 -4.46 -26.80
CA LYS A 234 -4.18 -5.73 -27.46
C LYS A 234 -4.21 -6.91 -26.47
N LYS A 235 -3.67 -6.72 -25.24
CA LYS A 235 -3.72 -7.75 -24.20
C LYS A 235 -5.15 -8.07 -23.74
N ARG A 236 -6.07 -7.11 -23.83
CA ARG A 236 -7.47 -7.28 -23.42
C ARG A 236 -8.32 -7.95 -24.50
N PHE A 237 -8.09 -7.63 -25.76
CA PHE A 237 -8.84 -8.14 -26.90
C PHE A 237 -8.14 -9.32 -27.61
N GLY A 238 -6.83 -9.50 -27.44
CA GLY A 238 -6.08 -10.62 -28.00
C GLY A 238 -6.15 -11.94 -27.21
N ARG A 239 -7.04 -12.03 -26.22
CA ARG A 239 -7.36 -13.26 -25.46
C ARG A 239 -8.65 -13.94 -25.95
N THR A 240 -9.17 -13.54 -27.09
CA THR A 240 -10.32 -14.15 -27.75
C THR A 240 -9.88 -14.72 -29.10
N VAL A 241 -8.99 -15.71 -29.09
CA VAL A 241 -8.85 -16.75 -30.15
C VAL A 241 -8.18 -17.94 -29.46
#